data_e36e27ac55658ec608b9c539824902ef
#
_entry.id   e36e27ac55658ec608b9c539824902ef
#
_cell.length_a   1.000
_cell.length_b   1.000
_cell.length_c   1.000
_cell.angle_alpha   90.00
_cell.angle_beta   90.00
_cell.angle_gamma   90.00
#
_symmetry.space_group_name_H-M   'P 1'
#
loop_
_entity.id
_entity.type
_entity.pdbx_description
1 polymer ?
#
loop_
_entity_poly.entity_id
_entity_poly.type
_entity_poly.pdbx_seq_one_letter_code
_entity_poly.pdbx_strand_id
1 'polypeptide(L)'
;MKIINKSVPVRRISPADGEYFFGYYDLPAMRGTLHLAHKAPFADRLQKKGDRALVGVIDTDSGKFEELDETEAWNFQQGAMLQWNPAESDEIIYNCVADGEYRAAVMNIKTGKKRFLDMPVANVSPKGDYALSVNFSRIYDFRPGYGYASFADRFYYKNHPEDDGIFLTDIKTGKSKMIISLDELWNFAGSHFNGNDQKITINHITFNTDGSRFLCLVRNFVKPGEQLITATVTANADGSDMFLLSDFAIQSHYNWRDRENVIFYASGKELSCSRGWANNYILRDKSHSGEPVADYFFVGDNHMSYSPDRALLLADTYPDGNRMQALRIYDFAKDMLINIGKFYSLPRSVIDIRCDLHPRWDNEGKRISFDSTHEGIRGIYMTDIDKEKLFKE
;
A
#
# COMPACT_ATOMS: atom_id res chain seq x y z
N MET A 1 20.00 22.49 -0.17
CA MET A 1 19.02 21.60 -0.82
C MET A 1 18.80 21.99 -2.27
N LYS A 2 18.78 21.03 -3.20
CA LYS A 2 18.71 21.25 -4.66
C LYS A 2 17.52 20.49 -5.23
N ILE A 3 16.71 21.16 -6.07
CA ILE A 3 15.68 20.50 -6.91
C ILE A 3 16.19 20.42 -8.34
N ILE A 4 16.12 19.24 -8.93
CA ILE A 4 16.48 19.02 -10.33
C ILE A 4 15.25 18.46 -11.06
N ASN A 5 14.99 18.98 -12.26
CA ASN A 5 14.04 18.39 -13.18
C ASN A 5 14.81 17.61 -14.25
N LYS A 6 14.63 16.30 -14.28
CA LYS A 6 15.37 15.41 -15.18
C LYS A 6 14.43 14.37 -15.75
N SER A 7 13.88 14.65 -16.92
CA SER A 7 13.01 13.68 -17.60
C SER A 7 13.82 12.43 -17.91
N VAL A 8 13.27 11.27 -17.53
CA VAL A 8 13.80 9.95 -17.88
C VAL A 8 12.87 9.29 -18.90
N PRO A 9 13.40 8.46 -19.82
CA PRO A 9 12.56 7.68 -20.71
C PRO A 9 11.64 6.75 -19.95
N VAL A 10 10.36 6.77 -20.30
CA VAL A 10 9.34 5.89 -19.72
C VAL A 10 8.73 5.08 -20.83
N ARG A 11 8.50 3.80 -20.60
CA ARG A 11 7.78 2.93 -21.52
C ARG A 11 6.62 2.23 -20.83
N ARG A 12 5.54 2.03 -21.56
CA ARG A 12 4.44 1.17 -21.13
C ARG A 12 4.91 -0.28 -21.20
N ILE A 13 4.67 -1.04 -20.11
CA ILE A 13 4.95 -2.49 -20.09
C ILE A 13 3.67 -3.32 -20.17
N SER A 14 2.52 -2.78 -19.80
CA SER A 14 1.23 -3.47 -19.96
C SER A 14 0.71 -3.36 -21.40
N PRO A 15 -0.08 -4.33 -21.87
CA PRO A 15 -0.83 -4.18 -23.12
C PRO A 15 -1.74 -2.95 -23.13
N ALA A 16 -2.13 -2.49 -24.31
CA ALA A 16 -3.02 -1.33 -24.50
C ALA A 16 -4.50 -1.73 -24.73
N ASP A 17 -4.84 -3.01 -24.51
CA ASP A 17 -6.15 -3.61 -24.76
C ASP A 17 -7.09 -3.63 -23.54
N GLY A 18 -6.76 -2.86 -22.50
CA GLY A 18 -7.58 -2.80 -21.29
C GLY A 18 -6.94 -1.99 -20.15
N GLU A 19 -7.58 -2.04 -19.01
CA GLU A 19 -7.22 -1.30 -17.78
C GLU A 19 -6.30 -2.16 -16.91
N TYR A 20 -4.99 -1.95 -17.02
CA TYR A 20 -3.98 -2.69 -16.25
C TYR A 20 -3.46 -1.87 -15.09
N PHE A 21 -3.25 -2.54 -13.96
CA PHE A 21 -2.67 -1.93 -12.76
C PHE A 21 -2.01 -3.00 -11.88
N PHE A 22 -1.14 -2.58 -10.99
CA PHE A 22 -0.56 -3.50 -10.02
C PHE A 22 -1.31 -3.43 -8.69
N GLY A 23 -1.37 -2.27 -8.08
CA GLY A 23 -1.91 -2.06 -6.75
C GLY A 23 -1.07 -1.10 -5.93
N TYR A 24 -0.71 -1.49 -4.68
CA TYR A 24 -0.15 -0.54 -3.73
C TYR A 24 1.38 -0.37 -3.86
N TYR A 25 1.88 0.77 -3.38
CA TYR A 25 3.27 1.22 -3.56
C TYR A 25 4.30 0.48 -2.70
N ASP A 26 3.87 -0.16 -1.62
CA ASP A 26 4.73 -0.81 -0.61
C ASP A 26 4.95 -2.32 -0.87
N LEU A 27 4.35 -2.85 -1.93
CA LEU A 27 4.51 -4.25 -2.34
C LEU A 27 5.49 -4.36 -3.53
N PRO A 28 6.49 -5.27 -3.47
CA PRO A 28 7.35 -5.54 -4.62
C PRO A 28 6.58 -6.16 -5.79
N ALA A 29 6.57 -5.48 -6.94
CA ALA A 29 5.84 -5.93 -8.12
C ALA A 29 6.68 -6.80 -9.06
N MET A 30 8.00 -6.64 -9.05
CA MET A 30 8.90 -7.23 -10.04
C MET A 30 9.77 -8.35 -9.48
N ARG A 31 9.96 -9.38 -10.31
CA ARG A 31 10.94 -10.44 -10.09
C ARG A 31 11.58 -10.83 -11.44
N GLY A 32 12.85 -10.48 -11.63
CA GLY A 32 13.52 -10.60 -12.92
C GLY A 32 12.84 -9.75 -14.00
N THR A 33 12.39 -10.37 -15.08
CA THR A 33 11.61 -9.71 -16.15
C THR A 33 10.10 -9.78 -15.94
N LEU A 34 9.62 -10.44 -14.89
CA LEU A 34 8.20 -10.59 -14.62
C LEU A 34 7.71 -9.47 -13.68
N HIS A 35 6.64 -8.81 -14.08
CA HIS A 35 5.90 -7.83 -13.29
C HIS A 35 4.50 -8.34 -12.99
N LEU A 36 4.10 -8.38 -11.72
CA LEU A 36 2.75 -8.73 -11.31
C LEU A 36 1.74 -7.68 -11.79
N ALA A 37 0.58 -8.10 -12.22
CA ALA A 37 -0.45 -7.20 -12.71
C ALA A 37 -1.86 -7.74 -12.51
N HIS A 38 -2.81 -6.80 -12.41
CA HIS A 38 -4.24 -7.04 -12.58
C HIS A 38 -4.70 -6.45 -13.91
N LYS A 39 -5.74 -7.04 -14.50
CA LYS A 39 -6.54 -6.43 -15.56
C LYS A 39 -7.96 -6.25 -15.05
N ALA A 40 -8.38 -4.99 -14.88
CA ALA A 40 -9.74 -4.69 -14.46
C ALA A 40 -10.72 -4.82 -15.64
N PRO A 41 -11.96 -5.27 -15.42
CA PRO A 41 -12.97 -5.38 -16.47
C PRO A 41 -13.55 -4.02 -16.89
N PHE A 42 -13.32 -2.98 -16.09
CA PHE A 42 -13.82 -1.62 -16.29
C PHE A 42 -13.00 -0.62 -15.45
N ALA A 43 -13.20 0.71 -15.67
CA ALA A 43 -12.56 1.76 -14.87
C ALA A 43 -13.45 3.02 -14.71
N ASP A 44 -14.77 2.88 -14.80
CA ASP A 44 -15.74 3.96 -14.75
C ASP A 44 -16.66 3.93 -13.51
N ARG A 45 -16.64 2.86 -12.77
CA ARG A 45 -17.43 2.65 -11.55
C ARG A 45 -16.67 1.84 -10.50
N LEU A 46 -17.19 1.82 -9.27
CA LEU A 46 -16.71 0.90 -8.23
C LEU A 46 -17.10 -0.55 -8.56
N GLN A 47 -16.28 -1.47 -8.07
CA GLN A 47 -16.54 -2.90 -8.13
C GLN A 47 -17.78 -3.28 -7.30
N LYS A 48 -18.50 -4.29 -7.76
CA LYS A 48 -19.66 -4.89 -7.10
C LYS A 48 -19.46 -6.40 -6.97
N LYS A 49 -20.28 -7.03 -6.16
CA LYS A 49 -20.33 -8.50 -6.06
C LYS A 49 -20.43 -9.13 -7.45
N GLY A 50 -19.58 -10.11 -7.74
CA GLY A 50 -19.50 -10.80 -9.01
C GLY A 50 -18.56 -10.17 -10.05
N ASP A 51 -18.09 -8.94 -9.83
CA ASP A 51 -17.09 -8.32 -10.72
C ASP A 51 -15.71 -8.96 -10.48
N ARG A 52 -15.06 -9.43 -11.53
CA ARG A 52 -13.77 -10.12 -11.45
C ARG A 52 -12.69 -9.34 -12.16
N ALA A 53 -11.54 -9.23 -11.52
CA ALA A 53 -10.31 -8.79 -12.15
C ALA A 53 -9.42 -10.01 -12.47
N LEU A 54 -8.70 -9.96 -13.57
CA LEU A 54 -7.67 -10.96 -13.88
C LEU A 54 -6.44 -10.69 -13.05
N VAL A 55 -5.78 -11.75 -12.62
CA VAL A 55 -4.49 -11.78 -11.94
C VAL A 55 -3.47 -12.42 -12.86
N GLY A 56 -2.32 -11.81 -13.05
CA GLY A 56 -1.32 -12.36 -13.95
C GLY A 56 0.05 -11.71 -13.83
N VAL A 57 0.90 -12.03 -14.78
CA VAL A 57 2.24 -11.47 -14.93
C VAL A 57 2.41 -10.83 -16.30
N ILE A 58 3.19 -9.77 -16.35
CA ILE A 58 3.65 -9.13 -17.57
C ILE A 58 5.13 -9.45 -17.73
N ASP A 59 5.52 -10.00 -18.86
CA ASP A 59 6.92 -10.04 -19.27
C ASP A 59 7.33 -8.63 -19.72
N THR A 60 8.24 -7.99 -18.98
CA THR A 60 8.60 -6.59 -19.18
C THR A 60 9.36 -6.32 -20.47
N ASP A 61 9.93 -7.33 -21.10
CA ASP A 61 10.68 -7.19 -22.36
C ASP A 61 9.74 -7.25 -23.56
N SER A 62 8.78 -8.17 -23.55
CA SER A 62 7.81 -8.34 -24.65
C SER A 62 6.52 -7.52 -24.47
N GLY A 63 6.20 -7.09 -23.26
CA GLY A 63 4.93 -6.44 -22.92
C GLY A 63 3.73 -7.42 -22.92
N LYS A 64 3.98 -8.73 -22.99
CA LYS A 64 2.91 -9.73 -22.99
C LYS A 64 2.38 -9.96 -21.58
N PHE A 65 1.06 -9.88 -21.43
CA PHE A 65 0.37 -10.31 -20.21
C PHE A 65 0.01 -11.79 -20.30
N GLU A 66 0.35 -12.53 -19.29
CA GLU A 66 -0.07 -13.91 -19.08
C GLU A 66 -1.05 -13.94 -17.92
N GLU A 67 -2.28 -14.34 -18.23
CA GLU A 67 -3.34 -14.55 -17.25
C GLU A 67 -3.06 -15.83 -16.46
N LEU A 68 -3.05 -15.72 -15.13
CA LEU A 68 -2.84 -16.85 -14.23
C LEU A 68 -4.13 -17.25 -13.53
N ASP A 69 -4.98 -16.29 -13.18
CA ASP A 69 -6.24 -16.52 -12.47
C ASP A 69 -7.16 -15.28 -12.53
N GLU A 70 -8.36 -15.41 -11.97
CA GLU A 70 -9.30 -14.31 -11.77
C GLU A 70 -9.76 -14.23 -10.32
N THR A 71 -10.20 -13.05 -9.86
CA THR A 71 -10.66 -12.87 -8.49
C THR A 71 -11.78 -11.83 -8.36
N GLU A 72 -12.73 -12.09 -7.45
CA GLU A 72 -13.71 -11.12 -6.96
C GLU A 72 -13.21 -10.30 -5.76
N ALA A 73 -12.11 -10.72 -5.13
CA ALA A 73 -11.51 -10.03 -4.00
C ALA A 73 -10.47 -9.03 -4.48
N TRP A 74 -10.94 -7.90 -5.04
CA TRP A 74 -10.08 -6.85 -5.57
C TRP A 74 -10.68 -5.46 -5.38
N ASN A 75 -9.84 -4.44 -5.49
CA ASN A 75 -10.21 -3.03 -5.50
C ASN A 75 -9.24 -2.22 -6.38
N PHE A 76 -9.58 -0.95 -6.64
CA PHE A 76 -8.79 -0.13 -7.57
C PHE A 76 -7.47 0.41 -6.99
N GLN A 77 -7.31 0.46 -5.67
CA GLN A 77 -6.14 1.07 -5.02
C GLN A 77 -5.07 0.04 -4.68
N GLN A 78 -5.48 -1.16 -4.27
CA GLN A 78 -4.58 -2.20 -3.76
C GLN A 78 -4.67 -3.51 -4.55
N GLY A 79 -5.57 -3.58 -5.54
CA GLY A 79 -5.84 -4.82 -6.26
C GLY A 79 -6.35 -5.94 -5.35
N ALA A 80 -5.90 -7.14 -5.60
CA ALA A 80 -6.13 -8.33 -4.78
C ALA A 80 -5.01 -8.57 -3.74
N MET A 81 -4.29 -7.54 -3.32
CA MET A 81 -3.05 -7.63 -2.52
C MET A 81 -2.02 -8.61 -3.14
N LEU A 82 -1.99 -8.63 -4.47
CA LEU A 82 -1.11 -9.50 -5.26
C LEU A 82 0.36 -9.19 -4.97
N GLN A 83 1.11 -10.22 -4.57
CA GLN A 83 2.50 -10.09 -4.20
C GLN A 83 3.27 -11.38 -4.45
N TRP A 84 4.58 -11.27 -4.66
CA TRP A 84 5.47 -12.42 -4.69
C TRP A 84 5.59 -13.04 -3.30
N ASN A 85 5.63 -14.38 -3.20
CA ASN A 85 6.01 -15.04 -1.96
C ASN A 85 7.52 -14.87 -1.72
N PRO A 86 7.97 -14.18 -0.66
CA PRO A 86 9.40 -13.98 -0.42
C PRO A 86 10.18 -15.28 -0.21
N ALA A 87 9.54 -16.34 0.30
CA ALA A 87 10.17 -17.64 0.57
C ALA A 87 10.34 -18.51 -0.69
N GLU A 88 9.50 -18.32 -1.72
CA GLU A 88 9.43 -19.22 -2.87
C GLU A 88 9.44 -18.43 -4.19
N SER A 89 10.44 -18.72 -5.04
CA SER A 89 10.69 -17.91 -6.25
C SER A 89 9.57 -17.94 -7.28
N ASP A 90 8.83 -19.04 -7.36
CA ASP A 90 7.79 -19.26 -8.36
C ASP A 90 6.38 -19.13 -7.80
N GLU A 91 6.23 -18.63 -6.57
CA GLU A 91 4.93 -18.45 -5.94
C GLU A 91 4.49 -17.00 -5.86
N ILE A 92 3.21 -16.79 -6.09
CA ILE A 92 2.48 -15.55 -5.84
C ILE A 92 1.41 -15.78 -4.77
N ILE A 93 1.06 -14.69 -4.07
CA ILE A 93 -0.02 -14.66 -3.09
C ILE A 93 -1.00 -13.57 -3.52
N TYR A 94 -2.29 -13.85 -3.55
CA TYR A 94 -3.34 -12.89 -3.87
C TYR A 94 -4.65 -13.28 -3.18
N ASN A 95 -5.51 -12.30 -2.93
CA ASN A 95 -6.80 -12.53 -2.32
C ASN A 95 -7.83 -13.00 -3.34
N CYS A 96 -8.69 -13.90 -2.91
CA CYS A 96 -9.73 -14.50 -3.74
C CYS A 96 -10.98 -14.82 -2.91
N VAL A 97 -12.00 -15.32 -3.58
CA VAL A 97 -13.18 -15.92 -2.95
C VAL A 97 -13.07 -17.43 -3.09
N ALA A 98 -13.10 -18.14 -1.97
CA ALA A 98 -13.16 -19.61 -1.91
C ALA A 98 -14.04 -20.04 -0.75
N ASP A 99 -14.83 -21.11 -0.96
CA ASP A 99 -15.78 -21.66 0.04
C ASP A 99 -16.75 -20.61 0.61
N GLY A 100 -17.12 -19.60 -0.19
CA GLY A 100 -18.05 -18.55 0.23
C GLY A 100 -17.47 -17.48 1.15
N GLU A 101 -16.14 -17.38 1.27
CA GLU A 101 -15.43 -16.42 2.11
C GLU A 101 -14.25 -15.77 1.34
N TYR A 102 -13.76 -14.63 1.84
CA TYR A 102 -12.48 -14.10 1.39
C TYR A 102 -11.34 -14.92 1.97
N ARG A 103 -10.47 -15.39 1.12
CA ARG A 103 -9.24 -16.12 1.45
C ARG A 103 -8.09 -15.56 0.64
N ALA A 104 -6.87 -15.98 0.94
CA ALA A 104 -5.75 -15.80 0.03
C ALA A 104 -5.40 -17.12 -0.66
N ALA A 105 -5.09 -17.04 -1.94
CA ALA A 105 -4.48 -18.14 -2.70
C ALA A 105 -2.97 -17.97 -2.70
N VAL A 106 -2.24 -19.06 -2.50
CA VAL A 106 -0.82 -19.21 -2.79
C VAL A 106 -0.70 -20.09 -4.02
N MET A 107 -0.20 -19.52 -5.12
CA MET A 107 -0.15 -20.17 -6.43
C MET A 107 1.27 -20.25 -6.95
N ASN A 108 1.68 -21.44 -7.40
CA ASN A 108 2.90 -21.59 -8.18
C ASN A 108 2.62 -21.24 -9.64
N ILE A 109 3.27 -20.20 -10.16
CA ILE A 109 2.99 -19.67 -11.51
C ILE A 109 3.43 -20.60 -12.66
N LYS A 110 4.34 -21.54 -12.42
CA LYS A 110 4.80 -22.49 -13.44
C LYS A 110 3.90 -23.70 -13.56
N THR A 111 3.34 -24.16 -12.45
CA THR A 111 2.55 -25.39 -12.40
C THR A 111 1.05 -25.16 -12.31
N GLY A 112 0.63 -23.94 -11.98
CA GLY A 112 -0.76 -23.59 -11.71
C GLY A 112 -1.31 -24.18 -10.40
N LYS A 113 -0.51 -24.89 -9.61
CA LYS A 113 -0.97 -25.44 -8.33
C LYS A 113 -1.30 -24.34 -7.35
N LYS A 114 -2.52 -24.42 -6.77
CA LYS A 114 -3.02 -23.49 -5.76
C LYS A 114 -3.29 -24.19 -4.43
N ARG A 115 -3.06 -23.47 -3.32
CA ARG A 115 -3.59 -23.76 -2.00
C ARG A 115 -4.15 -22.49 -1.39
N PHE A 116 -5.03 -22.63 -0.41
CA PHE A 116 -5.69 -21.48 0.21
C PHE A 116 -5.24 -21.29 1.66
N LEU A 117 -5.13 -20.03 2.06
CA LEU A 117 -4.98 -19.62 3.45
C LEU A 117 -6.36 -19.40 4.05
N ASP A 118 -6.49 -19.52 5.38
CA ASP A 118 -7.78 -19.35 6.07
C ASP A 118 -8.34 -17.92 5.96
N MET A 119 -7.47 -16.91 5.78
CA MET A 119 -7.84 -15.48 5.73
C MET A 119 -7.29 -14.81 4.46
N PRO A 120 -7.89 -13.69 4.00
CA PRO A 120 -7.29 -12.82 3.02
C PRO A 120 -6.04 -12.15 3.60
N VAL A 121 -5.05 -11.84 2.75
CA VAL A 121 -3.77 -11.27 3.17
C VAL A 121 -3.75 -9.77 2.91
N ALA A 122 -3.26 -8.99 3.88
CA ALA A 122 -2.95 -7.58 3.72
C ALA A 122 -1.46 -7.34 3.45
N ASN A 123 -0.58 -8.05 4.20
CA ASN A 123 0.86 -7.93 4.01
C ASN A 123 1.56 -9.25 4.39
N VAL A 124 2.57 -9.64 3.62
CA VAL A 124 3.40 -10.82 3.89
C VAL A 124 4.70 -10.40 4.55
N SER A 125 5.16 -11.15 5.55
CA SER A 125 6.44 -10.92 6.21
C SER A 125 7.60 -10.99 5.21
N PRO A 126 8.70 -10.27 5.42
CA PRO A 126 9.86 -10.32 4.52
C PRO A 126 10.48 -11.71 4.37
N LYS A 127 10.19 -12.63 5.30
CA LYS A 127 10.65 -14.04 5.24
C LYS A 127 9.69 -14.96 4.51
N GLY A 128 8.45 -14.51 4.22
CA GLY A 128 7.42 -15.34 3.61
C GLY A 128 6.86 -16.44 4.52
N ASP A 129 7.06 -16.34 5.83
CA ASP A 129 6.58 -17.31 6.82
C ASP A 129 5.19 -16.97 7.35
N TYR A 130 4.87 -15.69 7.53
CA TYR A 130 3.60 -15.19 8.03
C TYR A 130 2.99 -14.12 7.17
N ALA A 131 1.67 -13.94 7.29
CA ALA A 131 0.93 -12.83 6.72
C ALA A 131 0.04 -12.17 7.75
N LEU A 132 -0.12 -10.86 7.67
CA LEU A 132 -1.12 -10.08 8.40
C LEU A 132 -2.41 -10.04 7.57
N SER A 133 -3.53 -10.18 8.24
CA SER A 133 -4.86 -10.20 7.63
C SER A 133 -5.80 -9.27 8.39
N VAL A 134 -6.72 -8.66 7.66
CA VAL A 134 -7.74 -7.73 8.17
C VAL A 134 -9.08 -7.98 7.47
N ASN A 135 -10.16 -7.39 7.97
CA ASN A 135 -11.50 -7.51 7.40
C ASN A 135 -11.71 -6.57 6.20
N PHE A 136 -11.54 -7.08 4.98
CA PHE A 136 -11.72 -6.31 3.75
C PHE A 136 -13.19 -5.94 3.46
N SER A 137 -14.19 -6.65 4.02
CA SER A 137 -15.59 -6.23 3.96
C SER A 137 -15.81 -4.95 4.78
N ARG A 138 -15.21 -4.87 5.98
CA ARG A 138 -15.26 -3.69 6.83
C ARG A 138 -14.54 -2.51 6.21
N ILE A 139 -13.41 -2.75 5.54
CA ILE A 139 -12.69 -1.73 4.78
C ILE A 139 -13.55 -1.25 3.60
N TYR A 140 -14.31 -2.12 2.93
CA TYR A 140 -15.22 -1.72 1.85
C TYR A 140 -16.31 -0.77 2.34
N ASP A 141 -16.92 -1.05 3.48
CA ASP A 141 -17.89 -0.15 4.10
C ASP A 141 -17.29 1.20 4.52
N PHE A 142 -16.02 1.19 4.92
CA PHE A 142 -15.28 2.40 5.27
C PHE A 142 -14.89 3.21 4.02
N ARG A 143 -14.30 2.53 3.03
CA ARG A 143 -13.78 3.13 1.79
C ARG A 143 -13.72 2.10 0.67
N PRO A 144 -14.71 2.09 -0.24
CA PRO A 144 -14.88 1.02 -1.23
C PRO A 144 -13.66 0.76 -2.12
N GLY A 145 -12.86 1.79 -2.44
CA GLY A 145 -11.65 1.64 -3.25
C GLY A 145 -10.52 0.84 -2.60
N TYR A 146 -10.64 0.48 -1.31
CA TYR A 146 -9.63 -0.26 -0.56
C TYR A 146 -10.14 -1.60 0.00
N GLY A 147 -11.42 -1.87 -0.09
CA GLY A 147 -12.04 -3.10 0.38
C GLY A 147 -12.61 -3.96 -0.76
N TYR A 148 -13.32 -5.02 -0.40
CA TYR A 148 -13.88 -5.98 -1.35
C TYR A 148 -15.39 -6.04 -1.26
N ALA A 149 -16.08 -6.13 -2.42
CA ALA A 149 -17.52 -5.92 -2.55
C ALA A 149 -18.39 -7.19 -2.44
N SER A 150 -17.78 -8.40 -2.40
CA SER A 150 -18.55 -9.66 -2.57
C SER A 150 -19.33 -10.07 -1.32
N PHE A 151 -18.87 -9.68 -0.13
CA PHE A 151 -19.54 -10.01 1.13
C PHE A 151 -19.69 -8.76 2.00
N ALA A 152 -20.87 -8.64 2.65
CA ALA A 152 -21.11 -7.62 3.66
C ALA A 152 -20.27 -7.87 4.92
N ASP A 153 -19.89 -6.81 5.63
CA ASP A 153 -19.25 -6.93 6.94
C ASP A 153 -20.22 -7.55 7.94
N ARG A 154 -19.92 -8.75 8.43
CA ARG A 154 -20.75 -9.44 9.45
C ARG A 154 -20.81 -8.70 10.78
N PHE A 155 -19.85 -7.79 11.02
CA PHE A 155 -19.77 -6.94 12.20
C PHE A 155 -20.21 -5.49 11.94
N TYR A 156 -20.97 -5.25 10.86
CA TYR A 156 -21.35 -3.91 10.40
C TYR A 156 -21.90 -3.00 11.52
N TYR A 157 -22.73 -3.55 12.41
CA TYR A 157 -23.37 -2.80 13.51
C TYR A 157 -22.55 -2.70 14.79
N LYS A 158 -21.35 -3.32 14.85
CA LYS A 158 -20.44 -3.23 15.99
C LYS A 158 -19.36 -2.17 15.72
N ASN A 159 -19.16 -1.26 16.68
CA ASN A 159 -18.16 -0.20 16.56
C ASN A 159 -16.73 -0.79 16.59
N HIS A 160 -16.45 -1.62 17.58
CA HIS A 160 -15.18 -2.32 17.76
C HIS A 160 -15.43 -3.75 18.26
N PRO A 161 -15.69 -4.71 17.35
CA PRO A 161 -15.98 -6.09 17.72
C PRO A 161 -14.77 -6.78 18.35
N GLU A 162 -15.03 -7.63 19.34
CA GLU A 162 -14.01 -8.50 19.98
C GLU A 162 -13.61 -9.69 19.07
N ASP A 163 -14.45 -10.05 18.11
CA ASP A 163 -14.26 -11.20 17.22
C ASP A 163 -13.73 -10.80 15.83
N ASP A 164 -13.30 -9.56 15.64
CA ASP A 164 -12.70 -9.03 14.41
C ASP A 164 -11.49 -8.16 14.75
N GLY A 165 -10.49 -8.12 13.87
CA GLY A 165 -9.26 -7.39 14.13
C GLY A 165 -8.12 -7.74 13.20
N ILE A 166 -6.92 -7.88 13.78
CA ILE A 166 -5.70 -8.30 13.09
C ILE A 166 -5.50 -9.79 13.30
N PHE A 167 -5.32 -10.51 12.19
CA PHE A 167 -5.00 -11.94 12.21
C PHE A 167 -3.59 -12.17 11.70
N LEU A 168 -2.89 -13.11 12.31
CA LEU A 168 -1.62 -13.65 11.85
C LEU A 168 -1.87 -15.02 11.22
N THR A 169 -1.50 -15.14 9.95
CA THR A 169 -1.65 -16.36 9.15
C THR A 169 -0.30 -16.99 8.91
N ASP A 170 -0.12 -18.24 9.30
CA ASP A 170 1.04 -19.05 8.92
C ASP A 170 0.91 -19.47 7.45
N ILE A 171 1.81 -19.00 6.59
CA ILE A 171 1.71 -19.23 5.15
C ILE A 171 1.91 -20.70 4.80
N LYS A 172 2.72 -21.44 5.53
CA LYS A 172 2.99 -22.85 5.26
C LYS A 172 1.77 -23.73 5.56
N THR A 173 1.12 -23.52 6.71
CA THR A 173 -0.03 -24.33 7.14
C THR A 173 -1.35 -23.79 6.65
N GLY A 174 -1.41 -22.51 6.27
CA GLY A 174 -2.62 -21.77 5.90
C GLY A 174 -3.46 -21.33 7.10
N LYS A 175 -3.07 -21.65 8.34
CA LYS A 175 -3.86 -21.41 9.55
C LYS A 175 -3.69 -20.01 10.08
N SER A 176 -4.81 -19.41 10.48
CA SER A 176 -4.87 -18.05 11.01
C SER A 176 -5.30 -18.03 12.47
N LYS A 177 -4.75 -17.08 13.22
CA LYS A 177 -5.19 -16.74 14.58
C LYS A 177 -5.33 -15.23 14.71
N MET A 178 -6.34 -14.76 15.39
CA MET A 178 -6.45 -13.36 15.79
C MET A 178 -5.36 -13.04 16.82
N ILE A 179 -4.67 -11.92 16.61
CA ILE A 179 -3.57 -11.45 17.47
C ILE A 179 -3.90 -10.15 18.20
N ILE A 180 -4.78 -9.31 17.65
CA ILE A 180 -5.33 -8.11 18.29
C ILE A 180 -6.76 -7.93 17.76
N SER A 181 -7.74 -7.79 18.66
CA SER A 181 -9.12 -7.45 18.28
C SER A 181 -9.30 -5.95 18.04
N LEU A 182 -10.38 -5.56 17.37
CA LEU A 182 -10.76 -4.14 17.26
C LEU A 182 -11.15 -3.56 18.62
N ASP A 183 -11.66 -4.37 19.54
CA ASP A 183 -11.94 -3.94 20.91
C ASP A 183 -10.66 -3.66 21.70
N GLU A 184 -9.64 -4.53 21.60
CA GLU A 184 -8.32 -4.27 22.20
C GLU A 184 -7.67 -3.01 21.64
N LEU A 185 -7.77 -2.76 20.30
CA LEU A 185 -7.28 -1.53 19.68
C LEU A 185 -8.04 -0.30 20.18
N TRP A 186 -9.37 -0.42 20.36
CA TRP A 186 -10.19 0.66 20.93
C TRP A 186 -9.80 0.95 22.37
N ASN A 187 -9.68 -0.06 23.20
CA ASN A 187 -9.26 0.09 24.60
C ASN A 187 -7.86 0.68 24.73
N PHE A 188 -6.98 0.40 23.77
CA PHE A 188 -5.61 0.92 23.74
C PHE A 188 -5.52 2.37 23.23
N ALA A 189 -6.18 2.68 22.12
CA ALA A 189 -6.03 3.94 21.40
C ALA A 189 -7.32 4.79 21.33
N GLY A 190 -8.43 4.37 21.94
CA GLY A 190 -9.74 4.99 21.82
C GLY A 190 -9.81 6.43 22.33
N SER A 191 -8.98 6.79 23.33
CA SER A 191 -8.90 8.17 23.83
C SER A 191 -8.46 9.17 22.73
N HIS A 192 -7.70 8.72 21.75
CA HIS A 192 -7.29 9.49 20.59
C HIS A 192 -8.49 9.92 19.71
N PHE A 193 -9.58 9.17 19.71
CA PHE A 193 -10.80 9.43 18.94
C PHE A 193 -11.79 10.38 19.66
N ASN A 194 -11.28 11.33 20.44
CA ASN A 194 -12.05 12.36 21.16
C ASN A 194 -13.01 11.81 22.25
N GLY A 195 -12.75 10.60 22.76
CA GLY A 195 -13.50 10.01 23.88
C GLY A 195 -14.94 9.58 23.58
N ASN A 196 -15.42 9.71 22.34
CA ASN A 196 -16.72 9.22 21.92
C ASN A 196 -16.59 7.81 21.34
N ASP A 197 -17.53 6.93 21.67
CA ASP A 197 -17.59 5.59 21.09
C ASP A 197 -17.79 5.67 19.57
N GLN A 198 -16.80 5.22 18.79
CA GLN A 198 -16.78 5.32 17.34
C GLN A 198 -16.51 3.97 16.67
N LYS A 199 -17.14 3.75 15.54
CA LYS A 199 -16.81 2.62 14.67
C LYS A 199 -15.42 2.82 14.09
N ILE A 200 -14.54 1.82 14.27
CA ILE A 200 -13.16 1.85 13.75
C ILE A 200 -12.89 0.72 12.77
N THR A 201 -11.85 0.88 11.97
CA THR A 201 -11.30 -0.12 11.07
C THR A 201 -9.79 0.02 10.95
N ILE A 202 -9.13 -1.03 10.46
CA ILE A 202 -7.71 -1.03 10.08
C ILE A 202 -7.64 -0.87 8.57
N ASN A 203 -6.99 0.19 8.09
CA ASN A 203 -6.98 0.50 6.65
C ASN A 203 -5.68 0.09 5.95
N HIS A 204 -4.54 0.23 6.59
CA HIS A 204 -3.22 -0.11 6.06
C HIS A 204 -2.39 -0.76 7.17
N ILE A 205 -1.74 -1.87 6.87
CA ILE A 205 -0.94 -2.64 7.82
C ILE A 205 0.25 -3.28 7.11
N THR A 206 1.46 -3.12 7.66
CA THR A 206 2.68 -3.73 7.08
C THR A 206 3.66 -4.16 8.15
N PHE A 207 4.35 -5.28 7.92
CA PHE A 207 5.52 -5.66 8.70
C PHE A 207 6.67 -4.65 8.50
N ASN A 208 7.52 -4.53 9.52
CA ASN A 208 8.82 -3.90 9.38
C ASN A 208 9.78 -4.78 8.56
N THR A 209 10.98 -4.27 8.29
CA THR A 209 11.91 -4.90 7.34
C THR A 209 12.49 -6.26 7.74
N ASP A 210 12.37 -6.67 9.00
CA ASP A 210 12.79 -8.00 9.49
C ASP A 210 11.63 -8.91 9.90
N GLY A 211 10.38 -8.41 9.82
CA GLY A 211 9.16 -9.14 10.18
C GLY A 211 8.93 -9.30 11.69
N SER A 212 9.71 -8.61 12.53
CA SER A 212 9.58 -8.71 14.00
C SER A 212 8.42 -7.89 14.55
N ARG A 213 8.07 -6.79 13.87
CA ARG A 213 6.99 -5.89 14.25
C ARG A 213 6.17 -5.49 13.03
N PHE A 214 5.01 -4.91 13.27
CA PHE A 214 4.19 -4.28 12.23
C PHE A 214 3.68 -2.91 12.66
N LEU A 215 3.22 -2.14 11.71
CA LEU A 215 2.51 -0.88 11.88
C LEU A 215 1.15 -0.97 11.21
N CYS A 216 0.10 -0.46 11.87
CA CYS A 216 -1.22 -0.33 11.29
C CYS A 216 -1.83 1.05 11.53
N LEU A 217 -2.68 1.48 10.59
CA LEU A 217 -3.49 2.69 10.69
C LEU A 217 -4.90 2.29 11.16
N VAL A 218 -5.24 2.67 12.38
CA VAL A 218 -6.59 2.53 12.94
C VAL A 218 -7.36 3.82 12.63
N ARG A 219 -8.51 3.72 11.98
CA ARG A 219 -9.31 4.85 11.50
C ARG A 219 -10.76 4.76 11.91
N ASN A 220 -11.37 5.91 12.24
CA ASN A 220 -12.80 5.98 12.50
C ASN A 220 -13.60 6.04 11.20
N PHE A 221 -14.84 5.55 11.24
CA PHE A 221 -15.82 5.83 10.20
C PHE A 221 -16.32 7.26 10.36
N VAL A 222 -16.26 8.03 9.26
CA VAL A 222 -16.58 9.47 9.28
C VAL A 222 -18.07 9.65 8.97
N LYS A 223 -18.79 10.31 9.89
CA LYS A 223 -20.15 10.78 9.63
C LYS A 223 -20.12 12.19 9.01
N PRO A 224 -21.21 12.64 8.36
CA PRO A 224 -21.28 13.98 7.81
C PRO A 224 -20.93 15.05 8.88
N GLY A 225 -19.93 15.88 8.60
CA GLY A 225 -19.46 16.92 9.51
C GLY A 225 -18.36 16.48 10.50
N GLU A 226 -18.01 15.21 10.54
CA GLU A 226 -16.90 14.70 11.34
C GLU A 226 -15.59 14.68 10.55
N GLN A 227 -14.48 14.63 11.26
CA GLN A 227 -13.14 14.50 10.68
C GLN A 227 -12.67 13.05 10.72
N LEU A 228 -11.90 12.65 9.69
CA LEU A 228 -11.16 11.40 9.72
C LEU A 228 -10.04 11.51 10.76
N ILE A 229 -10.09 10.65 11.75
CA ILE A 229 -9.06 10.50 12.76
C ILE A 229 -8.30 9.20 12.50
N THR A 230 -6.99 9.24 12.65
CA THR A 230 -6.12 8.08 12.48
C THR A 230 -5.21 7.94 13.70
N ALA A 231 -5.22 6.78 14.32
CA ALA A 231 -4.20 6.37 15.28
C ALA A 231 -3.22 5.41 14.61
N THR A 232 -1.93 5.66 14.75
CA THR A 232 -0.89 4.77 14.22
C THR A 232 -0.36 3.90 15.34
N VAL A 233 -0.63 2.61 15.25
CA VAL A 233 -0.23 1.62 16.25
C VAL A 233 0.82 0.70 15.67
N THR A 234 1.89 0.46 16.42
CA THR A 234 2.87 -0.60 16.17
C THR A 234 2.73 -1.71 17.22
N ALA A 235 3.06 -2.94 16.83
CA ALA A 235 3.09 -4.08 17.76
C ALA A 235 4.11 -5.12 17.28
N ASN A 236 4.49 -6.05 18.16
CA ASN A 236 5.23 -7.24 17.77
C ASN A 236 4.41 -8.08 16.78
N ALA A 237 5.06 -8.92 15.99
CA ALA A 237 4.39 -9.77 14.99
C ALA A 237 3.30 -10.69 15.58
N ASP A 238 3.38 -11.02 16.87
CA ASP A 238 2.38 -11.81 17.58
C ASP A 238 1.25 -11.00 18.23
N GLY A 239 1.24 -9.67 18.04
CA GLY A 239 0.27 -8.74 18.60
C GLY A 239 0.64 -8.17 19.98
N SER A 240 1.65 -8.67 20.62
CA SER A 240 2.12 -8.14 21.92
C SER A 240 2.80 -6.77 21.77
N ASP A 241 3.02 -6.09 22.90
CA ASP A 241 3.83 -4.88 23.00
C ASP A 241 3.36 -3.76 22.04
N MET A 242 2.05 -3.47 22.07
CA MET A 242 1.45 -2.37 21.33
C MET A 242 2.04 -1.03 21.75
N PHE A 243 2.27 -0.15 20.79
CA PHE A 243 2.74 1.22 21.01
C PHE A 243 1.97 2.19 20.11
N LEU A 244 1.43 3.26 20.69
CA LEU A 244 0.82 4.35 19.94
C LEU A 244 1.94 5.25 19.41
N LEU A 245 2.35 4.99 18.14
CA LEU A 245 3.48 5.67 17.51
C LEU A 245 3.17 7.14 17.27
N SER A 246 1.97 7.44 16.85
CA SER A 246 1.54 8.79 16.54
C SER A 246 0.05 8.96 16.77
N ASP A 247 -0.30 10.07 17.37
CA ASP A 247 -1.64 10.59 17.58
C ASP A 247 -1.89 11.93 16.85
N PHE A 248 -1.12 12.19 15.80
CA PHE A 248 -1.23 13.44 15.02
C PHE A 248 -2.58 13.60 14.34
N ALA A 249 -2.97 14.85 14.12
CA ALA A 249 -4.25 15.20 13.47
C ALA A 249 -4.35 14.64 12.03
N ILE A 250 -3.26 14.64 11.29
CA ILE A 250 -3.18 14.06 9.94
C ILE A 250 -2.13 12.94 9.97
N GLN A 251 -2.52 11.76 9.50
CA GLN A 251 -1.66 10.60 9.40
C GLN A 251 -2.08 9.81 8.17
N SER A 252 -1.15 9.53 7.28
CA SER A 252 -1.48 8.87 6.03
C SER A 252 -0.42 7.85 5.61
N HIS A 253 0.24 8.01 4.47
CA HIS A 253 1.12 7.02 3.90
C HIS A 253 2.43 6.90 4.67
N TYR A 254 2.98 5.69 4.70
CA TYR A 254 4.22 5.39 5.40
C TYR A 254 4.98 4.25 4.68
N ASN A 255 6.27 4.14 4.98
CA ASN A 255 7.11 3.02 4.57
C ASN A 255 8.21 2.76 5.60
N TRP A 256 8.44 1.51 5.94
CA TRP A 256 9.51 1.14 6.85
C TRP A 256 10.88 1.36 6.19
N ARG A 257 11.73 2.19 6.80
CA ARG A 257 13.11 2.39 6.38
C ARG A 257 13.98 1.20 6.74
N ASP A 258 13.83 0.74 7.98
CA ASP A 258 14.55 -0.38 8.58
C ASP A 258 13.66 -1.03 9.66
N ARG A 259 14.24 -1.84 10.54
CA ARG A 259 13.45 -2.52 11.58
C ARG A 259 12.88 -1.60 12.64
N GLU A 260 13.43 -0.38 12.81
CA GLU A 260 13.07 0.55 13.90
C GLU A 260 12.55 1.90 13.40
N ASN A 261 12.84 2.28 12.16
CA ASN A 261 12.50 3.59 11.64
C ASN A 261 11.48 3.51 10.50
N VAL A 262 10.51 4.39 10.53
CA VAL A 262 9.47 4.50 9.52
C VAL A 262 9.39 5.93 8.99
N ILE A 263 9.35 6.10 7.67
CA ILE A 263 8.98 7.37 7.06
C ILE A 263 7.47 7.46 6.99
N PHE A 264 6.91 8.63 7.31
CA PHE A 264 5.50 8.79 7.56
C PHE A 264 5.01 10.18 7.16
N TYR A 265 3.95 10.27 6.36
CA TYR A 265 3.31 11.56 6.09
C TYR A 265 2.34 11.89 7.21
N ALA A 266 2.64 12.93 7.98
CA ALA A 266 1.88 13.33 9.14
C ALA A 266 1.89 14.85 9.36
N SER A 267 0.94 15.35 10.13
CA SER A 267 0.97 16.69 10.71
C SER A 267 0.67 16.62 12.19
N GLY A 268 1.38 17.40 12.98
CA GLY A 268 1.10 17.50 14.39
C GLY A 268 1.95 18.57 15.07
N LYS A 269 1.41 19.14 16.13
CA LYS A 269 2.11 20.11 16.98
C LYS A 269 3.03 19.45 18.01
N GLU A 270 2.94 18.13 18.15
CA GLU A 270 3.45 17.37 19.31
C GLU A 270 4.81 16.72 19.08
N LEU A 271 5.24 16.58 17.83
CA LEU A 271 6.65 16.29 17.56
C LEU A 271 7.49 17.51 17.89
N SER A 272 8.55 17.34 18.65
CA SER A 272 9.54 18.39 18.94
C SER A 272 10.17 19.00 17.69
N CYS A 273 10.07 18.32 16.54
CA CYS A 273 10.51 18.75 15.21
C CYS A 273 9.38 19.30 14.34
N SER A 274 8.12 19.25 14.78
CA SER A 274 6.98 19.68 13.99
C SER A 274 6.96 21.20 13.83
N ARG A 275 6.89 21.66 12.59
CA ARG A 275 6.71 23.09 12.25
C ARG A 275 5.25 23.48 12.10
N GLY A 276 4.33 22.64 12.55
CA GLY A 276 2.89 22.90 12.53
C GLY A 276 2.17 22.63 11.21
N TRP A 277 2.85 22.04 10.22
CA TRP A 277 2.24 21.60 8.97
C TRP A 277 2.56 20.14 8.64
N ALA A 278 1.76 19.56 7.76
CA ALA A 278 1.97 18.19 7.29
C ALA A 278 3.23 18.08 6.42
N ASN A 279 4.02 17.05 6.69
CA ASN A 279 5.25 16.72 5.97
C ASN A 279 5.57 15.24 6.12
N ASN A 280 6.60 14.76 5.44
CA ASN A 280 7.19 13.47 5.71
C ASN A 280 8.15 13.57 6.92
N TYR A 281 7.98 12.67 7.88
CA TYR A 281 8.85 12.54 9.05
C TYR A 281 9.43 11.14 9.11
N ILE A 282 10.66 11.01 9.56
CA ILE A 282 11.19 9.71 9.98
C ILE A 282 10.94 9.60 11.48
N LEU A 283 10.10 8.65 11.88
CA LEU A 283 9.77 8.33 13.26
C LEU A 283 10.50 7.06 13.66
N ARG A 284 11.00 7.02 14.89
CA ARG A 284 11.52 5.79 15.47
C ARG A 284 10.39 5.05 16.19
N ASP A 285 10.24 3.77 15.90
CA ASP A 285 9.30 2.91 16.62
C ASP A 285 9.56 2.93 18.13
N LYS A 286 8.52 2.82 18.92
CA LYS A 286 8.56 2.92 20.38
C LYS A 286 9.13 4.25 20.91
N SER A 287 9.02 5.31 20.11
CA SER A 287 9.47 6.64 20.48
C SER A 287 8.53 7.69 19.87
N HIS A 288 8.33 8.80 20.59
CA HIS A 288 7.64 9.98 20.05
C HIS A 288 8.58 11.00 19.41
N SER A 289 9.83 10.60 19.14
CA SER A 289 10.81 11.42 18.45
C SER A 289 10.76 11.17 16.95
N GLY A 290 10.98 12.22 16.16
CA GLY A 290 11.05 12.15 14.72
C GLY A 290 11.75 13.35 14.12
N GLU A 291 12.14 13.23 12.86
CA GLU A 291 12.82 14.29 12.11
C GLU A 291 12.09 14.54 10.79
N PRO A 292 11.88 15.81 10.39
CA PRO A 292 11.29 16.12 9.10
C PRO A 292 12.26 15.74 7.97
N VAL A 293 11.68 15.22 6.88
CA VAL A 293 12.44 14.85 5.69
C VAL A 293 12.20 15.87 4.59
N ALA A 294 13.28 16.40 4.04
CA ALA A 294 13.24 17.29 2.88
C ALA A 294 12.20 18.40 3.03
N ASP A 295 12.29 19.13 4.13
CA ASP A 295 11.42 20.22 4.51
C ASP A 295 11.12 21.13 3.30
N TYR A 296 9.83 21.40 3.04
CA TYR A 296 9.30 22.17 1.89
C TYR A 296 9.16 21.45 0.54
N PHE A 297 9.63 20.20 0.35
CA PHE A 297 9.53 19.52 -0.95
C PHE A 297 8.36 18.56 -1.06
N PHE A 298 8.05 17.87 0.02
CA PHE A 298 6.90 16.99 0.07
C PHE A 298 5.68 17.78 0.56
N VAL A 299 5.29 18.77 -0.25
CA VAL A 299 4.05 19.52 0.00
C VAL A 299 2.87 18.65 -0.42
N GLY A 300 2.15 18.13 0.55
CA GLY A 300 1.03 17.22 0.33
C GLY A 300 1.38 15.75 0.53
N ASP A 301 0.34 14.97 0.76
CA ASP A 301 0.42 13.52 0.94
C ASP A 301 0.97 12.84 -0.32
N ASN A 302 1.71 11.76 -0.13
CA ASN A 302 2.41 11.06 -1.20
C ASN A 302 2.61 9.58 -0.87
N HIS A 303 2.75 8.75 -1.91
CA HIS A 303 3.10 7.35 -1.78
C HIS A 303 4.61 7.19 -1.90
N MET A 304 5.24 6.62 -0.87
CA MET A 304 6.68 6.59 -0.78
C MET A 304 7.23 5.20 -0.50
N SER A 305 8.35 4.87 -1.13
CA SER A 305 9.09 3.63 -0.90
C SER A 305 10.59 3.85 -0.98
N TYR A 306 11.33 3.17 -0.11
CA TYR A 306 12.80 3.21 -0.15
C TYR A 306 13.34 2.33 -1.28
N SER A 307 14.46 2.76 -1.89
CA SER A 307 15.26 1.88 -2.72
C SER A 307 15.77 0.67 -1.89
N PRO A 308 16.10 -0.46 -2.51
CA PRO A 308 16.56 -1.65 -1.78
C PRO A 308 17.76 -1.39 -0.86
N ASP A 309 18.69 -0.51 -1.25
CA ASP A 309 19.83 -0.06 -0.46
C ASP A 309 19.50 1.03 0.58
N ARG A 310 18.22 1.46 0.66
CA ARG A 310 17.71 2.50 1.57
C ARG A 310 18.34 3.89 1.40
N ALA A 311 19.11 4.11 0.35
CA ALA A 311 19.80 5.39 0.09
C ALA A 311 18.87 6.44 -0.55
N LEU A 312 17.86 6.00 -1.28
CA LEU A 312 16.93 6.85 -2.03
C LEU A 312 15.50 6.64 -1.57
N LEU A 313 14.70 7.71 -1.62
CA LEU A 313 13.25 7.67 -1.42
C LEU A 313 12.57 7.95 -2.76
N LEU A 314 11.78 7.02 -3.23
CA LEU A 314 10.89 7.18 -4.37
C LEU A 314 9.54 7.69 -3.86
N ALA A 315 8.96 8.68 -4.52
CA ALA A 315 7.67 9.23 -4.15
C ALA A 315 6.89 9.72 -5.38
N ASP A 316 5.58 9.79 -5.25
CA ASP A 316 4.72 10.48 -6.20
C ASP A 316 4.11 11.75 -5.60
N THR A 317 3.22 12.39 -6.34
CA THR A 317 2.32 13.41 -5.84
C THR A 317 0.89 13.08 -6.27
N TYR A 318 -0.08 13.56 -5.51
CA TYR A 318 -1.45 13.66 -6.01
C TYR A 318 -1.53 14.63 -7.21
N PRO A 319 -2.58 14.54 -8.05
CA PRO A 319 -2.77 15.43 -9.18
C PRO A 319 -2.84 16.90 -8.74
N ASP A 320 -2.05 17.76 -9.37
CA ASP A 320 -2.11 19.21 -9.21
C ASP A 320 -3.35 19.83 -9.94
N GLY A 321 -3.47 21.15 -9.92
CA GLY A 321 -4.55 21.88 -10.59
C GLY A 321 -4.65 21.64 -12.11
N ASN A 322 -3.56 21.21 -12.73
CA ASN A 322 -3.50 20.80 -14.13
C ASN A 322 -3.63 19.27 -14.31
N ARG A 323 -3.96 18.56 -13.24
CA ARG A 323 -4.07 17.10 -13.17
C ARG A 323 -2.77 16.34 -13.43
N MET A 324 -1.63 16.98 -13.17
CA MET A 324 -0.32 16.36 -13.32
C MET A 324 0.15 15.77 -11.99
N GLN A 325 0.58 14.50 -12.03
CA GLN A 325 1.22 13.79 -10.92
C GLN A 325 2.73 13.72 -11.22
N ALA A 326 3.55 14.10 -10.24
CA ALA A 326 4.99 14.03 -10.38
C ALA A 326 5.53 12.71 -9.81
N LEU A 327 6.51 12.14 -10.49
CA LEU A 327 7.33 11.04 -10.01
C LEU A 327 8.68 11.60 -9.55
N ARG A 328 9.11 11.28 -8.33
CA ARG A 328 10.20 11.96 -7.64
C ARG A 328 11.15 10.96 -6.98
N ILE A 329 12.42 11.31 -6.94
CA ILE A 329 13.43 10.59 -6.14
C ILE A 329 14.14 11.60 -5.24
N TYR A 330 14.28 11.29 -3.96
CA TYR A 330 15.05 12.06 -3.01
C TYR A 330 16.29 11.28 -2.57
N ASP A 331 17.45 11.91 -2.66
CA ASP A 331 18.74 11.40 -2.20
C ASP A 331 19.07 12.02 -0.83
N PHE A 332 19.06 11.17 0.21
CA PHE A 332 19.32 11.61 1.58
C PHE A 332 20.74 12.13 1.80
N ALA A 333 21.73 11.53 1.11
CA ALA A 333 23.14 11.92 1.27
C ALA A 333 23.46 13.26 0.62
N LYS A 334 22.77 13.58 -0.47
CA LYS A 334 22.99 14.82 -1.24
C LYS A 334 22.01 15.92 -0.89
N ASP A 335 21.00 15.64 -0.06
CA ASP A 335 19.85 16.54 0.20
C ASP A 335 19.28 17.10 -1.13
N MET A 336 18.94 16.18 -2.04
CA MET A 336 18.58 16.51 -3.41
C MET A 336 17.28 15.81 -3.81
N LEU A 337 16.31 16.58 -4.32
CA LEU A 337 15.09 16.08 -4.93
C LEU A 337 15.19 16.14 -6.45
N ILE A 338 14.91 15.04 -7.11
CA ILE A 338 14.84 14.93 -8.57
C ILE A 338 13.42 14.62 -8.99
N ASN A 339 12.82 15.49 -9.81
CA ASN A 339 11.59 15.19 -10.54
C ASN A 339 11.98 14.44 -11.81
N ILE A 340 11.61 13.15 -11.92
CA ILE A 340 11.97 12.29 -13.05
C ILE A 340 10.87 12.19 -14.11
N GLY A 341 9.66 12.68 -13.83
CA GLY A 341 8.56 12.75 -14.78
C GLY A 341 7.31 13.39 -14.20
N LYS A 342 6.42 13.84 -15.09
CA LYS A 342 5.06 14.28 -14.76
C LYS A 342 4.07 13.61 -15.70
N PHE A 343 2.98 13.07 -15.13
CA PHE A 343 2.02 12.25 -15.86
C PHE A 343 0.61 12.78 -15.62
N TYR A 344 -0.17 12.88 -16.68
CA TYR A 344 -1.56 13.34 -16.62
C TYR A 344 -2.45 12.27 -16.00
N SER A 345 -3.25 12.66 -15.02
CA SER A 345 -4.23 11.78 -14.37
C SER A 345 -5.62 12.04 -14.91
N LEU A 346 -6.22 11.06 -15.56
CA LEU A 346 -7.59 11.16 -16.05
C LEU A 346 -8.57 11.47 -14.90
N PRO A 347 -9.54 12.39 -15.12
CA PRO A 347 -10.60 12.60 -14.14
C PRO A 347 -11.45 11.34 -13.99
N ARG A 348 -11.88 11.06 -12.76
CA ARG A 348 -12.80 9.97 -12.45
C ARG A 348 -14.00 10.53 -11.68
N SER A 349 -15.18 9.95 -11.93
CA SER A 349 -16.43 10.36 -11.29
C SER A 349 -16.46 9.99 -9.79
N VAL A 350 -15.73 8.94 -9.41
CA VAL A 350 -15.60 8.47 -8.02
C VAL A 350 -14.14 8.54 -7.63
N ILE A 351 -13.85 9.15 -6.48
CA ILE A 351 -12.46 9.35 -6.02
C ILE A 351 -11.72 8.03 -5.81
N ASP A 352 -12.42 6.98 -5.38
CA ASP A 352 -11.82 5.70 -5.03
C ASP A 352 -11.38 4.86 -6.26
N ILE A 353 -11.81 5.24 -7.48
CA ILE A 353 -11.32 4.62 -8.72
C ILE A 353 -10.23 5.43 -9.42
N ARG A 354 -9.73 6.50 -8.79
CA ARG A 354 -8.60 7.27 -9.32
C ARG A 354 -7.38 6.38 -9.53
N CYS A 355 -6.48 6.82 -10.39
CA CYS A 355 -5.19 6.17 -10.59
C CYS A 355 -4.09 7.02 -9.95
N ASP A 356 -3.59 6.57 -8.82
CA ASP A 356 -2.38 7.10 -8.22
C ASP A 356 -1.16 6.39 -8.87
N LEU A 357 0.00 7.04 -8.91
CA LEU A 357 1.17 6.44 -9.56
C LEU A 357 1.68 5.21 -8.79
N HIS A 358 1.56 5.22 -7.46
CA HIS A 358 2.02 4.11 -6.60
C HIS A 358 3.38 3.56 -7.04
N PRO A 359 4.45 4.38 -7.09
CA PRO A 359 5.70 3.97 -7.69
C PRO A 359 6.46 2.96 -6.84
N ARG A 360 7.11 2.01 -7.50
CA ARG A 360 7.77 0.86 -6.86
C ARG A 360 9.14 0.61 -7.48
N TRP A 361 10.13 0.32 -6.64
CA TRP A 361 11.42 -0.16 -7.06
C TRP A 361 11.38 -1.64 -7.46
N ASP A 362 12.25 -2.04 -8.37
CA ASP A 362 12.63 -3.45 -8.48
C ASP A 362 13.60 -3.83 -7.35
N ASN A 363 13.83 -5.14 -7.18
CA ASN A 363 14.69 -5.65 -6.10
C ASN A 363 16.18 -5.27 -6.24
N GLU A 364 16.59 -4.80 -7.43
CA GLU A 364 17.97 -4.36 -7.69
C GLU A 364 18.15 -2.85 -7.56
N GLY A 365 17.06 -2.09 -7.43
CA GLY A 365 17.10 -0.62 -7.42
C GLY A 365 17.52 0.01 -8.74
N LYS A 366 17.30 -0.71 -9.85
CA LYS A 366 17.63 -0.30 -11.20
C LYS A 366 16.44 0.13 -12.04
N ARG A 367 15.24 -0.29 -11.66
CA ARG A 367 14.00 0.01 -12.38
C ARG A 367 12.94 0.50 -11.42
N ILE A 368 12.09 1.38 -11.93
CA ILE A 368 10.90 1.87 -11.25
C ILE A 368 9.72 1.54 -12.12
N SER A 369 8.67 0.92 -11.54
CA SER A 369 7.37 0.78 -12.16
C SER A 369 6.33 1.63 -11.47
N PHE A 370 5.30 2.07 -12.20
CA PHE A 370 4.20 2.86 -11.66
C PHE A 370 2.95 2.71 -12.52
N ASP A 371 1.80 2.96 -11.92
CA ASP A 371 0.52 2.97 -12.62
C ASP A 371 0.22 4.37 -13.15
N SER A 372 -0.37 4.51 -14.33
CA SER A 372 -0.76 5.82 -14.85
C SER A 372 -1.88 5.73 -15.90
N THR A 373 -2.55 6.86 -16.12
CA THR A 373 -3.59 7.02 -17.15
C THR A 373 -3.22 8.03 -18.22
N HIS A 374 -1.97 8.46 -18.32
CA HIS A 374 -1.54 9.57 -19.18
C HIS A 374 -1.67 9.27 -20.70
N GLU A 375 -1.81 8.01 -21.08
CA GLU A 375 -2.11 7.58 -22.46
C GLU A 375 -3.59 7.31 -22.72
N GLY A 376 -4.50 7.76 -21.82
CA GLY A 376 -5.95 7.64 -22.04
C GLY A 376 -6.61 6.45 -21.35
N ILE A 377 -5.86 5.42 -20.97
CA ILE A 377 -6.31 4.25 -20.20
C ILE A 377 -5.32 3.94 -19.09
N ARG A 378 -5.75 3.23 -18.06
CA ARG A 378 -4.87 2.79 -16.98
C ARG A 378 -3.88 1.75 -17.52
N GLY A 379 -2.61 1.98 -17.26
CA GLY A 379 -1.54 1.08 -17.63
C GLY A 379 -0.41 1.08 -16.63
N ILE A 380 0.46 0.07 -16.74
CA ILE A 380 1.69 -0.04 -15.97
C ILE A 380 2.84 0.42 -16.84
N TYR A 381 3.64 1.32 -16.28
CA TYR A 381 4.80 1.94 -16.93
C TYR A 381 6.08 1.64 -16.18
N MET A 382 7.19 1.68 -16.87
CA MET A 382 8.50 1.43 -16.29
C MET A 382 9.56 2.39 -16.83
N THR A 383 10.54 2.68 -15.99
CA THR A 383 11.75 3.42 -16.36
C THR A 383 12.97 2.77 -15.74
N ASP A 384 14.08 2.79 -16.49
CA ASP A 384 15.39 2.37 -16.00
C ASP A 384 16.07 3.52 -15.27
N ILE A 385 16.70 3.19 -14.13
CA ILE A 385 17.39 4.16 -13.28
C ILE A 385 18.90 3.89 -13.31
N ASP A 386 19.62 4.78 -13.97
CA ASP A 386 21.07 4.87 -13.89
C ASP A 386 21.41 5.92 -12.82
N LYS A 387 21.73 5.48 -11.60
CA LYS A 387 22.03 6.38 -10.47
C LYS A 387 23.19 7.33 -10.78
N GLU A 388 24.20 6.88 -11.53
CA GLU A 388 25.34 7.72 -11.87
C GLU A 388 24.95 8.87 -12.81
N LYS A 389 24.08 8.57 -13.82
CA LYS A 389 23.58 9.59 -14.73
C LYS A 389 22.52 10.49 -14.09
N LEU A 390 21.67 9.90 -13.23
CA LEU A 390 20.58 10.63 -12.60
C LEU A 390 21.11 11.76 -11.71
N PHE A 391 22.20 11.52 -10.98
CA PHE A 391 22.79 12.45 -10.02
C PHE A 391 24.02 13.20 -10.55
N LYS A 392 24.39 13.05 -11.83
CA LYS A 392 25.35 13.95 -12.50
C LYS A 392 24.68 15.29 -12.79
N GLU A 393 25.38 16.36 -12.46
CA GLU A 393 25.01 17.74 -12.77
C GLU A 393 25.02 18.02 -14.29
#